data_3d277151911f8c5a3db3ecd13412d6b2
#
_entry.id   3d277151911f8c5a3db3ecd13412d6b2
#
_cell.length_a   1.000
_cell.length_b   1.000
_cell.length_c   1.000
_cell.angle_alpha   90.00
_cell.angle_beta   90.00
_cell.angle_gamma   90.00
#
_symmetry.space_group_name_H-M   'P 1'
#
loop_
_entity.id
_entity.type
_entity.pdbx_description
1 polymer ?
#
loop_
_entity_poly.entity_id
_entity_poly.type
_entity_poly.pdbx_seq_one_letter_code
_entity_poly.pdbx_strand_id
1 'polypeptide(L)'
;MKSIKLSEQILRTIKSKGYNNIELNPVIETKYILQRSGENLKKFLFSFYDSNGRELCLRPDLTISSVLRFIQNNKIKKEKVCYSGAAFRKTYQKKDSIIKNQIGFEILGSNNKQNEDREIIETSIKILKNSSFKRAVLKIGNVELFNLLVDKLDVPRRWKNRLKKY
;
A
#
# COMPACT_ATOMS: atom_id res chain seq x y z
N MET A 1 12.61 -16.97 -14.13
CA MET A 1 12.11 -16.55 -15.44
C MET A 1 10.58 -16.32 -15.51
N LYS A 2 9.71 -17.24 -15.05
CA LYS A 2 8.23 -17.04 -15.11
C LYS A 2 7.74 -15.82 -14.29
N SER A 3 8.31 -15.55 -13.12
CA SER A 3 7.93 -14.42 -12.25
C SER A 3 8.25 -13.06 -12.87
N ILE A 4 9.38 -12.91 -13.54
CA ILE A 4 9.79 -11.65 -14.19
C ILE A 4 8.83 -11.31 -15.36
N LYS A 5 8.47 -12.29 -16.18
CA LYS A 5 7.50 -12.10 -17.28
C LYS A 5 6.13 -11.65 -16.77
N LEU A 6 5.67 -12.19 -15.64
CA LEU A 6 4.39 -11.80 -15.03
C LEU A 6 4.44 -10.36 -14.52
N SER A 7 5.50 -9.97 -13.81
CA SER A 7 5.68 -8.60 -13.31
C SER A 7 5.69 -7.57 -14.44
N GLU A 8 6.40 -7.86 -15.53
CA GLU A 8 6.43 -6.99 -16.71
C GLU A 8 5.05 -6.87 -17.37
N GLN A 9 4.32 -7.97 -17.50
CA GLN A 9 2.97 -7.96 -18.05
C GLN A 9 2.00 -7.13 -17.21
N ILE A 10 2.06 -7.26 -15.89
CA ILE A 10 1.27 -6.45 -14.95
C ILE A 10 1.60 -4.97 -15.13
N LEU A 11 2.88 -4.60 -15.10
CA LEU A 11 3.30 -3.22 -15.27
C LEU A 11 2.90 -2.62 -16.62
N ARG A 12 2.99 -3.39 -17.70
CA ARG A 12 2.49 -2.96 -19.03
C ARG A 12 0.99 -2.65 -19.01
N THR A 13 0.20 -3.51 -18.36
CA THR A 13 -1.25 -3.30 -18.22
C THR A 13 -1.56 -2.03 -17.41
N ILE A 14 -0.82 -1.77 -16.34
CA ILE A 14 -1.00 -0.55 -15.53
C ILE A 14 -0.59 0.69 -16.32
N LYS A 15 0.58 0.66 -16.97
CA LYS A 15 1.07 1.77 -17.80
C LYS A 15 0.12 2.12 -18.95
N SER A 16 -0.53 1.12 -19.58
CA SER A 16 -1.52 1.37 -20.64
C SER A 16 -2.78 2.11 -20.16
N LYS A 17 -2.95 2.27 -18.85
CA LYS A 17 -4.00 3.06 -18.20
C LYS A 17 -3.55 4.47 -17.78
N GLY A 18 -2.37 4.90 -18.23
CA GLY A 18 -1.83 6.24 -17.97
C GLY A 18 -1.11 6.38 -16.64
N TYR A 19 -0.68 5.27 -16.00
CA TYR A 19 0.15 5.32 -14.79
C TYR A 19 1.62 5.46 -15.16
N ASN A 20 2.28 6.46 -14.59
CA ASN A 20 3.71 6.69 -14.73
C ASN A 20 4.51 5.77 -13.82
N ASN A 21 5.52 5.13 -14.36
CA ASN A 21 6.43 4.31 -13.54
C ASN A 21 7.37 5.20 -12.75
N ILE A 22 7.44 4.98 -11.44
CA ILE A 22 8.32 5.72 -10.56
C ILE A 22 9.29 4.78 -9.85
N GLU A 23 10.48 5.30 -9.58
CA GLU A 23 11.44 4.66 -8.70
C GLU A 23 11.28 5.18 -7.27
N LEU A 24 11.37 4.29 -6.32
CA LEU A 24 11.18 4.59 -4.90
C LEU A 24 12.42 4.21 -4.11
N ASN A 25 12.87 5.11 -3.24
CA ASN A 25 14.02 4.85 -2.39
C ASN A 25 13.76 3.67 -1.45
N PRO A 26 14.67 2.68 -1.36
CA PRO A 26 14.52 1.54 -0.46
C PRO A 26 14.71 1.92 1.02
N VAL A 27 15.34 3.05 1.32
CA VAL A 27 15.58 3.55 2.66
C VAL A 27 14.71 4.77 2.94
N ILE A 28 14.02 4.76 4.08
CA ILE A 28 13.15 5.85 4.53
C ILE A 28 13.30 6.07 6.03
N GLU A 29 12.90 7.24 6.53
CA GLU A 29 12.89 7.50 7.97
C GLU A 29 11.81 6.65 8.67
N THR A 30 12.20 5.95 9.73
CA THR A 30 11.35 5.06 10.52
C THR A 30 10.09 5.75 11.04
N LYS A 31 10.20 7.03 11.39
CA LYS A 31 9.06 7.82 11.91
C LYS A 31 7.85 7.81 11.00
N TYR A 32 8.02 7.88 9.68
CA TYR A 32 6.88 7.89 8.73
C TYR A 32 6.14 6.56 8.71
N ILE A 33 6.86 5.45 8.88
CA ILE A 33 6.24 4.12 8.98
C ILE A 33 5.44 4.01 10.27
N LEU A 34 6.01 4.42 11.39
CA LEU A 34 5.36 4.30 12.70
C LEU A 34 4.14 5.21 12.83
N GLN A 35 4.20 6.43 12.30
CA GLN A 35 3.06 7.35 12.27
C GLN A 35 1.84 6.75 11.53
N ARG A 36 2.08 5.98 10.48
CA ARG A 36 0.98 5.39 9.68
C ARG A 36 0.51 4.05 10.22
N SER A 37 1.42 3.19 10.67
CA SER A 37 1.16 1.79 10.98
C SER A 37 1.22 1.45 12.47
N GLY A 38 1.60 2.42 13.30
CA GLY A 38 1.73 2.27 14.74
C GLY A 38 3.01 1.54 15.19
N GLU A 39 3.32 1.67 16.48
CA GLU A 39 4.55 1.13 17.09
C GLU A 39 4.68 -0.40 16.98
N ASN A 40 3.57 -1.12 16.87
CA ASN A 40 3.57 -2.58 16.74
C ASN A 40 4.31 -3.07 15.49
N LEU A 41 4.45 -2.23 14.46
CA LEU A 41 5.19 -2.58 13.27
C LEU A 41 6.70 -2.52 13.48
N LYS A 42 7.19 -1.77 14.48
CA LYS A 42 8.63 -1.55 14.73
C LYS A 42 9.43 -2.85 14.82
N LYS A 43 8.89 -3.86 15.47
CA LYS A 43 9.52 -5.19 15.61
C LYS A 43 9.80 -5.91 14.27
N PHE A 44 9.09 -5.52 13.20
CA PHE A 44 9.25 -6.11 11.88
C PHE A 44 10.14 -5.28 10.95
N LEU A 45 10.63 -4.11 11.40
CA LEU A 45 11.47 -3.23 10.59
C LEU A 45 12.95 -3.60 10.70
N PHE A 46 13.67 -3.46 9.60
CA PHE A 46 15.12 -3.42 9.56
C PHE A 46 15.55 -1.96 9.72
N SER A 47 15.69 -1.50 10.95
CA SER A 47 16.08 -0.13 11.27
C SER A 47 17.55 0.00 11.65
N PHE A 48 18.13 1.16 11.37
CA PHE A 48 19.52 1.55 11.63
C PHE A 48 19.60 3.08 11.74
N TYR A 49 20.75 3.59 12.21
CA TYR A 49 20.98 5.03 12.31
C TYR A 49 21.97 5.49 11.23
N ASP A 50 21.73 6.67 10.69
CA ASP A 50 22.70 7.33 9.82
C ASP A 50 23.77 8.09 10.65
N SER A 51 24.74 8.70 9.96
CA SER A 51 25.81 9.49 10.59
C SER A 51 25.30 10.71 11.37
N ASN A 52 24.08 11.15 11.12
CA ASN A 52 23.43 12.31 11.79
C ASN A 52 22.50 11.88 12.92
N GLY A 53 22.49 10.59 13.28
CA GLY A 53 21.62 10.04 14.34
C GLY A 53 20.16 9.89 13.95
N ARG A 54 19.80 9.98 12.67
CA ARG A 54 18.42 9.75 12.21
C ARG A 54 18.13 8.27 12.13
N GLU A 55 17.01 7.82 12.71
CA GLU A 55 16.56 6.44 12.60
C GLU A 55 15.93 6.20 11.22
N LEU A 56 16.59 5.38 10.44
CA LEU A 56 16.20 4.95 9.11
C LEU A 56 15.76 3.49 9.14
N CYS A 57 14.98 3.06 8.14
CA CYS A 57 14.68 1.64 7.94
C CYS A 57 14.63 1.27 6.46
N LEU A 58 14.83 0.00 6.18
CA LEU A 58 14.45 -0.55 4.89
C LEU A 58 12.92 -0.54 4.79
N ARG A 59 12.39 -0.02 3.68
CA ARG A 59 10.93 0.12 3.48
C ARG A 59 10.20 -1.21 3.64
N PRO A 60 9.21 -1.31 4.53
CA PRO A 60 8.42 -2.54 4.72
C PRO A 60 7.33 -2.71 3.65
N ASP A 61 6.99 -1.64 2.93
CA ASP A 61 6.11 -1.60 1.75
C ASP A 61 6.49 -0.41 0.86
N LEU A 62 5.90 -0.35 -0.33
CA LEU A 62 6.20 0.70 -1.29
C LEU A 62 5.18 1.85 -1.26
N THR A 63 3.99 1.65 -0.71
CA THR A 63 2.91 2.65 -0.66
C THR A 63 3.33 3.89 0.11
N ILE A 64 3.91 3.72 1.30
CA ILE A 64 4.35 4.86 2.12
C ILE A 64 5.45 5.65 1.41
N SER A 65 6.40 4.97 0.77
CA SER A 65 7.45 5.62 -0.02
C SER A 65 6.86 6.43 -1.19
N SER A 66 5.83 5.91 -1.86
CA SER A 66 5.12 6.59 -2.95
C SER A 66 4.41 7.85 -2.46
N VAL A 67 3.69 7.76 -1.35
CA VAL A 67 2.99 8.89 -0.72
C VAL A 67 3.98 9.97 -0.25
N LEU A 68 5.09 9.58 0.40
CA LEU A 68 6.12 10.53 0.83
C LEU A 68 6.72 11.29 -0.34
N ARG A 69 7.07 10.58 -1.44
CA ARG A 69 7.55 11.21 -2.67
C ARG A 69 6.55 12.24 -3.21
N PHE A 70 5.27 11.90 -3.22
CA PHE A 70 4.21 12.81 -3.67
C PHE A 70 4.10 14.05 -2.77
N ILE A 71 4.08 13.89 -1.46
CA ILE A 71 3.98 15.01 -0.49
C ILE A 71 5.21 15.93 -0.58
N GLN A 72 6.41 15.38 -0.75
CA GLN A 72 7.64 16.15 -0.88
C GLN A 72 7.70 16.95 -2.18
N ASN A 73 6.95 16.55 -3.20
CA ASN A 73 6.87 17.27 -4.46
C ASN A 73 5.65 18.20 -4.48
N ASN A 74 5.77 19.36 -3.81
CA ASN A 74 4.70 20.35 -3.67
C ASN A 74 4.13 20.91 -4.99
N LYS A 75 4.76 20.62 -6.14
CA LYS A 75 4.31 21.07 -7.47
C LYS A 75 3.26 20.14 -8.08
N ILE A 76 3.19 18.89 -7.64
CA ILE A 76 2.28 17.90 -8.20
C ILE A 76 0.99 17.89 -7.39
N LYS A 77 -0.13 18.32 -8.01
CA LYS A 77 -1.45 18.31 -7.36
C LYS A 77 -2.17 16.97 -7.50
N LYS A 78 -1.93 16.24 -8.60
CA LYS A 78 -2.52 14.93 -8.87
C LYS A 78 -1.55 14.11 -9.72
N GLU A 79 -1.39 12.84 -9.38
CA GLU A 79 -0.53 11.92 -10.12
C GLU A 79 -1.10 10.49 -10.10
N LYS A 80 -0.99 9.80 -11.25
CA LYS A 80 -1.19 8.36 -11.37
C LYS A 80 0.17 7.70 -11.48
N VAL A 81 0.53 6.88 -10.52
CA VAL A 81 1.85 6.24 -10.46
C VAL A 81 1.75 4.73 -10.35
N CYS A 82 2.75 4.05 -10.88
CA CYS A 82 2.99 2.64 -10.61
C CYS A 82 4.46 2.41 -10.26
N TYR A 83 4.70 1.33 -9.58
CA TYR A 83 6.04 0.97 -9.12
C TYR A 83 6.17 -0.54 -8.95
N SER A 84 7.41 -1.02 -8.99
CA SER A 84 7.76 -2.39 -8.65
C SER A 84 9.07 -2.37 -7.87
N GLY A 85 9.17 -3.19 -6.83
CA GLY A 85 10.39 -3.26 -6.04
C GLY A 85 10.29 -4.19 -4.84
N ALA A 86 11.40 -4.31 -4.13
CA ALA A 86 11.50 -5.10 -2.92
C ALA A 86 10.94 -4.34 -1.72
N ALA A 87 10.17 -5.02 -0.89
CA ALA A 87 9.79 -4.65 0.46
C ALA A 87 10.50 -5.58 1.45
N PHE A 88 10.86 -5.07 2.62
CA PHE A 88 11.70 -5.76 3.59
C PHE A 88 10.99 -5.84 4.93
N ARG A 89 10.74 -7.06 5.43
CA ARG A 89 10.10 -7.28 6.73
C ARG A 89 10.81 -8.42 7.47
N LYS A 90 11.15 -8.20 8.73
CA LYS A 90 11.56 -9.29 9.60
C LYS A 90 10.41 -10.28 9.73
N THR A 91 10.73 -11.54 9.71
CA THR A 91 9.76 -12.62 9.92
C THR A 91 10.28 -13.56 11.01
N TYR A 92 9.37 -14.08 11.81
CA TYR A 92 9.67 -15.08 12.81
C TYR A 92 9.41 -16.50 12.31
N GLN A 93 8.81 -16.62 11.11
CA GLN A 93 8.52 -17.92 10.52
C GLN A 93 9.67 -18.30 9.57
N LYS A 94 10.29 -19.45 9.82
CA LYS A 94 11.44 -19.95 9.04
C LYS A 94 11.19 -20.08 7.52
N LYS A 95 9.91 -20.22 7.11
CA LYS A 95 9.50 -20.38 5.71
C LYS A 95 9.22 -19.06 4.99
N ASP A 96 9.10 -17.95 5.71
CA ASP A 96 8.78 -16.66 5.11
C ASP A 96 10.04 -15.94 4.62
N SER A 97 9.97 -15.42 3.39
CA SER A 97 11.02 -14.54 2.87
C SER A 97 10.96 -13.17 3.54
N ILE A 98 12.12 -12.68 3.98
CA ILE A 98 12.29 -11.30 4.44
C ILE A 98 12.19 -10.27 3.31
N ILE A 99 12.39 -10.69 2.07
CA ILE A 99 12.26 -9.85 0.88
C ILE A 99 11.00 -10.28 0.13
N LYS A 100 10.07 -9.33 -0.07
CA LYS A 100 8.84 -9.55 -0.84
C LYS A 100 8.80 -8.56 -1.99
N ASN A 101 8.81 -9.06 -3.22
CA ASN A 101 8.60 -8.20 -4.38
C ASN A 101 7.14 -7.74 -4.45
N GLN A 102 6.96 -6.44 -4.54
CA GLN A 102 5.65 -5.79 -4.65
C GLN A 102 5.53 -5.04 -5.97
N ILE A 103 4.33 -5.05 -6.53
CA ILE A 103 3.91 -4.16 -7.59
C ILE A 103 2.71 -3.39 -7.06
N GLY A 104 2.73 -2.08 -7.22
CA GLY A 104 1.62 -1.23 -6.82
C GLY A 104 1.32 -0.18 -7.88
N PHE A 105 0.12 0.37 -7.79
CA PHE A 105 -0.28 1.54 -8.55
C PHE A 105 -1.26 2.36 -7.73
N GLU A 106 -1.19 3.67 -7.84
CA GLU A 106 -1.91 4.60 -6.98
C GLU A 106 -2.34 5.84 -7.74
N ILE A 107 -3.44 6.44 -7.31
CA ILE A 107 -3.89 7.76 -7.72
C ILE A 107 -3.76 8.66 -6.49
N LEU A 108 -2.87 9.63 -6.57
CA LEU A 108 -2.55 10.54 -5.47
C LEU A 108 -3.10 11.93 -5.79
N GLY A 109 -3.59 12.66 -4.77
CA GLY A 109 -4.14 14.01 -4.92
C GLY A 109 -5.49 14.05 -5.63
N SER A 110 -6.34 13.05 -5.42
CA SER A 110 -7.66 12.95 -6.05
C SER A 110 -8.68 13.96 -5.50
N ASN A 111 -9.48 14.53 -6.40
CA ASN A 111 -10.69 15.29 -6.07
C ASN A 111 -11.98 14.50 -6.39
N ASN A 112 -11.89 13.36 -7.06
CA ASN A 112 -13.03 12.52 -7.45
C ASN A 112 -12.83 11.07 -7.00
N LYS A 113 -12.89 10.87 -5.69
CA LYS A 113 -12.57 9.60 -5.03
C LYS A 113 -13.37 8.42 -5.60
N GLN A 114 -14.68 8.59 -5.82
CA GLN A 114 -15.53 7.49 -6.27
C GLN A 114 -15.14 6.93 -7.66
N ASN A 115 -14.88 7.82 -8.62
CA ASN A 115 -14.48 7.39 -9.96
C ASN A 115 -13.08 6.77 -9.97
N GLU A 116 -12.19 7.26 -9.11
CA GLU A 116 -10.82 6.78 -9.03
C GLU A 116 -10.72 5.46 -8.25
N ASP A 117 -11.50 5.28 -7.19
CA ASP A 117 -11.65 3.97 -6.53
C ASP A 117 -12.19 2.92 -7.51
N ARG A 118 -13.17 3.28 -8.34
CA ARG A 118 -13.68 2.43 -9.41
C ARG A 118 -12.59 2.08 -10.43
N GLU A 119 -11.81 3.06 -10.89
CA GLU A 119 -10.71 2.83 -11.83
C GLU A 119 -9.66 1.86 -11.26
N ILE A 120 -9.29 2.02 -9.98
CA ILE A 120 -8.36 1.12 -9.28
C ILE A 120 -8.90 -0.32 -9.26
N ILE A 121 -10.18 -0.49 -8.90
CA ILE A 121 -10.82 -1.81 -8.84
C ILE A 121 -10.87 -2.45 -10.24
N GLU A 122 -11.35 -1.72 -11.25
CA GLU A 122 -11.44 -2.20 -12.64
C GLU A 122 -10.07 -2.60 -13.20
N THR A 123 -9.04 -1.78 -12.92
CA THR A 123 -7.66 -2.06 -13.33
C THR A 123 -7.13 -3.32 -12.64
N SER A 124 -7.38 -3.48 -11.34
CA SER A 124 -6.99 -4.67 -10.58
C SER A 124 -7.66 -5.94 -11.13
N ILE A 125 -8.95 -5.88 -11.43
CA ILE A 125 -9.69 -6.99 -12.03
C ILE A 125 -9.11 -7.34 -13.41
N LYS A 126 -8.79 -6.34 -14.24
CA LYS A 126 -8.19 -6.55 -15.56
C LYS A 126 -6.83 -7.23 -15.47
N ILE A 127 -5.98 -6.82 -14.52
CA ILE A 127 -4.69 -7.45 -14.25
C ILE A 127 -4.88 -8.93 -13.90
N LEU A 128 -5.81 -9.23 -12.98
CA LEU A 128 -6.07 -10.60 -12.55
C LEU A 128 -6.60 -11.47 -13.69
N LYS A 129 -7.54 -10.96 -14.52
CA LYS A 129 -8.06 -11.67 -15.68
C LYS A 129 -6.99 -11.97 -16.74
N ASN A 130 -6.04 -11.07 -16.92
CA ASN A 130 -4.94 -11.22 -17.88
C ASN A 130 -3.75 -12.02 -17.33
N SER A 131 -3.80 -12.37 -16.05
CA SER A 131 -2.78 -13.20 -15.41
C SER A 131 -3.15 -14.68 -15.49
N SER A 132 -2.18 -15.54 -15.19
CA SER A 132 -2.39 -16.99 -15.13
C SER A 132 -3.18 -17.48 -13.90
N PHE A 133 -3.75 -16.58 -13.11
CA PHE A 133 -4.56 -16.95 -11.94
C PHE A 133 -5.91 -17.51 -12.36
N LYS A 134 -6.18 -18.75 -11.97
CA LYS A 134 -7.43 -19.44 -12.32
C LYS A 134 -8.64 -18.98 -11.52
N ARG A 135 -8.44 -18.48 -10.30
CA ARG A 135 -9.49 -17.98 -9.39
C ARG A 135 -8.99 -16.77 -8.62
N ALA A 136 -9.80 -15.74 -8.59
CA ALA A 136 -9.58 -14.56 -7.76
C ALA A 136 -10.89 -14.18 -7.07
N VAL A 137 -10.81 -13.77 -5.80
CA VAL A 137 -11.94 -13.27 -5.02
C VAL A 137 -11.65 -11.83 -4.67
N LEU A 138 -12.51 -10.93 -5.10
CA LEU A 138 -12.48 -9.53 -4.70
C LEU A 138 -13.28 -9.37 -3.39
N LYS A 139 -12.60 -8.90 -2.33
CA LYS A 139 -13.23 -8.52 -1.07
C LYS A 139 -13.18 -7.00 -0.93
N ILE A 140 -14.34 -6.37 -0.80
CA ILE A 140 -14.44 -4.91 -0.63
C ILE A 140 -14.93 -4.66 0.80
N GLY A 141 -14.19 -3.83 1.54
CA GLY A 141 -14.58 -3.32 2.85
C GLY A 141 -14.89 -1.82 2.76
N ASN A 142 -15.88 -1.37 3.51
CA ASN A 142 -16.24 0.03 3.63
C ASN A 142 -16.36 0.40 5.12
N VAL A 143 -15.48 1.28 5.58
CA VAL A 143 -15.44 1.71 6.99
C VAL A 143 -16.66 2.55 7.36
N GLU A 144 -17.19 3.33 6.42
CA GLU A 144 -18.39 4.14 6.67
C GLU A 144 -19.61 3.26 6.89
N LEU A 145 -19.77 2.21 6.06
CA LEU A 145 -20.82 1.22 6.24
C LEU A 145 -20.71 0.51 7.60
N PHE A 146 -19.49 0.11 7.97
CA PHE A 146 -19.24 -0.48 9.28
C PHE A 146 -19.62 0.47 10.43
N ASN A 147 -19.21 1.74 10.35
CA ASN A 147 -19.54 2.74 11.35
C ASN A 147 -21.05 2.97 11.46
N LEU A 148 -21.76 3.06 10.32
CA LEU A 148 -23.23 3.19 10.29
C LEU A 148 -23.93 1.98 10.94
N LEU A 149 -23.44 0.76 10.69
CA LEU A 149 -23.97 -0.45 11.32
C LEU A 149 -23.74 -0.41 12.84
N VAL A 150 -22.51 -0.08 13.29
CA VAL A 150 -22.20 0.01 14.73
C VAL A 150 -23.04 1.09 15.41
N ASP A 151 -23.29 2.23 14.76
CA ASP A 151 -24.11 3.31 15.33
C ASP A 151 -25.58 2.90 15.49
N LYS A 152 -26.08 2.01 14.62
CA LYS A 152 -27.44 1.47 14.72
C LYS A 152 -27.61 0.35 15.76
N LEU A 153 -26.51 -0.21 16.30
CA LEU A 153 -26.61 -1.23 17.35
C LEU A 153 -27.21 -0.61 18.63
N ASP A 154 -28.13 -1.32 19.24
CA ASP A 154 -28.67 -0.98 20.57
C ASP A 154 -27.72 -1.46 21.68
N VAL A 155 -26.57 -0.78 21.79
CA VAL A 155 -25.54 -1.07 22.79
C VAL A 155 -24.95 0.23 23.36
N PRO A 156 -24.46 0.23 24.60
CA PRO A 156 -23.87 1.40 25.22
C PRO A 156 -22.76 2.02 24.38
N ARG A 157 -22.66 3.36 24.40
CA ARG A 157 -21.66 4.13 23.62
C ARG A 157 -20.22 3.64 23.80
N ARG A 158 -19.85 3.20 25.00
CA ARG A 158 -18.53 2.61 25.30
C ARG A 158 -18.21 1.38 24.42
N TRP A 159 -19.22 0.55 24.12
CA TRP A 159 -19.06 -0.62 23.28
C TRP A 159 -18.93 -0.23 21.80
N LYS A 160 -19.75 0.73 21.32
CA LYS A 160 -19.62 1.29 19.96
C LYS A 160 -18.19 1.83 19.71
N ASN A 161 -17.67 2.62 20.66
CA ASN A 161 -16.33 3.18 20.57
C ASN A 161 -15.25 2.09 20.58
N ARG A 162 -15.46 0.99 21.31
CA ARG A 162 -14.54 -0.14 21.35
C ARG A 162 -14.54 -0.91 20.01
N LEU A 163 -15.70 -1.15 19.43
CA LEU A 163 -15.83 -1.79 18.11
C LEU A 163 -15.19 -0.96 16.99
N LYS A 164 -15.28 0.38 17.05
CA LYS A 164 -14.67 1.27 16.05
C LYS A 164 -13.15 1.41 16.16
N LYS A 165 -12.55 0.93 17.24
CA LYS A 165 -11.08 0.96 17.44
C LYS A 165 -10.36 -0.28 16.90
N TYR A 166 -11.08 -1.34 16.56
CA TYR A 166 -10.57 -2.58 15.98
C TYR A 166 -10.87 -2.65 14.47
#